data_80b5529342d2fe43575bf0c7ba4bb248
#
_entry.id   80b5529342d2fe43575bf0c7ba4bb248
#
_cell.length_a   1.000
_cell.length_b   1.000
_cell.length_c   1.000
_cell.angle_alpha   90.00
_cell.angle_beta   90.00
_cell.angle_gamma   90.00
#
_symmetry.space_group_name_H-M   'P 1'
#
loop_
_entity.id
_entity.type
_entity.pdbx_description
1 polymer ?
#
loop_
_entity_poly.entity_id
_entity_poly.type
_entity_poly.pdbx_seq_one_letter_code
_entity_poly.pdbx_strand_id
1 'polypeptide(L)'
;FQRFQDPTVCYWHDIGHAQIKENLGFIHHRLHLESMESRLGGFHLHDVEFPARDHRPPGKGMIDYEGLKHLVKPDHIKVFELSPSLKPEAAREGVAHLKSVWGHE
;
A
#
# COMPACT_ATOMS: atom_id res chain seq x y z
N PHE A 1 -9.16 -18.03 3.69
CA PHE A 1 -7.69 -18.15 3.55
C PHE A 1 -7.11 -19.53 3.84
N GLN A 2 -7.91 -20.49 4.31
CA GLN A 2 -7.36 -21.80 4.66
C GLN A 2 -6.64 -22.47 3.49
N ARG A 3 -7.19 -22.35 2.28
CA ARG A 3 -6.57 -22.92 1.09
C ARG A 3 -5.26 -22.21 0.68
N PHE A 4 -4.94 -21.09 1.31
CA PHE A 4 -3.71 -20.34 1.07
C PHE A 4 -2.62 -20.64 2.08
N GLN A 5 -2.71 -21.77 2.76
CA GLN A 5 -1.64 -22.19 3.67
C GLN A 5 -0.47 -22.86 2.93
N ASP A 6 -0.63 -23.10 1.65
CA ASP A 6 0.47 -23.57 0.80
C ASP A 6 1.59 -22.52 0.86
N PRO A 7 2.84 -22.94 1.17
CA PRO A 7 3.95 -21.99 1.28
C PRO A 7 4.30 -21.27 -0.02
N THR A 8 3.81 -21.75 -1.17
CA THR A 8 4.03 -21.06 -2.45
C THR A 8 3.02 -19.92 -2.68
N VAL A 9 1.97 -19.81 -1.85
CA VAL A 9 0.96 -18.77 -1.98
C VAL A 9 1.27 -17.62 -1.05
N CYS A 10 1.42 -16.41 -1.61
CA CYS A 10 1.65 -15.22 -0.82
C CYS A 10 0.49 -14.23 -0.96
N TYR A 11 0.43 -13.31 0.01
CA TYR A 11 -0.57 -12.26 0.03
C TYR A 11 -0.03 -11.01 -0.64
N TRP A 12 -0.84 -10.40 -1.51
CA TRP A 12 -0.58 -9.10 -2.10
C TRP A 12 -1.52 -8.08 -1.47
N HIS A 13 -0.94 -7.03 -0.95
CA HIS A 13 -1.69 -6.02 -0.21
C HIS A 13 -1.92 -4.79 -1.08
N ASP A 14 -3.19 -4.48 -1.37
CA ASP A 14 -3.56 -3.21 -2.02
C ASP A 14 -3.74 -2.17 -0.93
N ILE A 15 -2.75 -1.30 -0.80
CA ILE A 15 -2.69 -0.34 0.31
C ILE A 15 -3.80 0.71 0.23
N GLY A 16 -4.16 1.12 -0.98
CA GLY A 16 -5.23 2.10 -1.17
C GLY A 16 -6.60 1.52 -0.87
N HIS A 17 -6.88 0.31 -1.38
CA HIS A 17 -8.18 -0.32 -1.12
C HIS A 17 -8.36 -0.68 0.35
N ALA A 18 -7.28 -1.08 1.05
CA ALA A 18 -7.36 -1.33 2.48
C ALA A 18 -7.69 -0.04 3.24
N GLN A 19 -7.11 1.08 2.83
CA GLN A 19 -7.41 2.37 3.45
C GLN A 19 -8.87 2.76 3.24
N ILE A 20 -9.43 2.51 2.05
CA ILE A 20 -10.84 2.76 1.79
C ILE A 20 -11.71 1.92 2.72
N LYS A 21 -11.38 0.64 2.90
CA LYS A 21 -12.13 -0.23 3.81
C LYS A 21 -12.08 0.27 5.26
N GLU A 22 -10.93 0.81 5.69
CA GLU A 22 -10.83 1.42 7.02
C GLU A 22 -11.73 2.64 7.11
N ASN A 23 -11.69 3.52 6.09
CA ASN A 23 -12.50 4.73 6.07
C ASN A 23 -14.00 4.43 6.14
N LEU A 24 -14.41 3.28 5.57
CA LEU A 24 -15.79 2.83 5.60
C LEU A 24 -16.13 2.00 6.84
N GLY A 25 -15.16 1.79 7.74
CA GLY A 25 -15.39 1.12 9.01
C GLY A 25 -15.33 -0.41 8.97
N PHE A 26 -14.83 -1.00 7.88
CA PHE A 26 -14.79 -2.46 7.74
C PHE A 26 -13.56 -3.12 8.38
N ILE A 27 -12.42 -2.43 8.38
CA ILE A 27 -11.17 -2.98 8.93
C ILE A 27 -10.36 -1.87 9.60
N HIS A 28 -9.35 -2.27 10.38
CA HIS A 28 -8.25 -1.39 10.78
C HIS A 28 -7.07 -1.73 9.89
N HIS A 29 -6.65 -0.80 9.04
CA HIS A 29 -5.68 -1.08 7.97
C HIS A 29 -4.39 -1.70 8.50
N ARG A 30 -3.74 -1.05 9.47
CA ARG A 30 -2.46 -1.55 9.99
C ARG A 30 -2.60 -2.91 10.65
N LEU A 31 -3.64 -3.12 11.45
CA LEU A 31 -3.85 -4.41 12.12
C LEU A 31 -4.12 -5.52 11.13
N HIS A 32 -4.88 -5.21 10.06
CA HIS A 32 -5.13 -6.19 9.01
C HIS A 32 -3.82 -6.59 8.33
N LEU A 33 -2.98 -5.63 7.97
CA LEU A 33 -1.70 -5.92 7.32
C LEU A 33 -0.78 -6.70 8.24
N GLU A 34 -0.75 -6.37 9.53
CA GLU A 34 0.04 -7.12 10.51
C GLU A 34 -0.38 -8.59 10.56
N SER A 35 -1.68 -8.86 10.45
CA SER A 35 -2.18 -10.24 10.47
C SER A 35 -1.73 -11.04 9.26
N MET A 36 -1.34 -10.40 8.17
CA MET A 36 -0.92 -11.05 6.93
C MET A 36 0.59 -11.05 6.73
N GLU A 37 1.36 -10.54 7.69
CA GLU A 37 2.78 -10.27 7.53
C GLU A 37 3.57 -11.50 7.07
N SER A 38 3.29 -12.66 7.64
CA SER A 38 4.04 -13.88 7.32
C SER A 38 3.85 -14.37 5.88
N ARG A 39 2.83 -13.89 5.21
CA ARG A 39 2.52 -14.28 3.82
C ARG A 39 2.69 -13.14 2.83
N LEU A 40 3.12 -11.98 3.31
CA LEU A 40 3.19 -10.77 2.50
C LEU A 40 4.31 -10.87 1.47
N GLY A 41 3.94 -10.80 0.20
CA GLY A 41 4.89 -10.88 -0.91
C GLY A 41 5.06 -9.57 -1.67
N GLY A 42 4.04 -8.73 -1.67
CA GLY A 42 4.13 -7.48 -2.41
C GLY A 42 2.96 -6.53 -2.13
N PHE A 43 3.06 -5.38 -2.74
CA PHE A 43 2.12 -4.29 -2.56
C PHE A 43 1.65 -3.73 -3.89
N HIS A 44 0.37 -3.39 -3.96
CA HIS A 44 -0.14 -2.45 -4.94
C HIS A 44 -0.23 -1.10 -4.24
N LEU A 45 0.45 -0.10 -4.76
CA LEU A 45 0.68 1.16 -4.06
C LEU A 45 -0.03 2.32 -4.74
N HIS A 46 -0.91 2.96 -4.01
CA HIS A 46 -1.51 4.23 -4.38
C HIS A 46 -2.07 4.87 -3.11
N ASP A 47 -2.18 6.18 -3.13
CA ASP A 47 -2.75 6.90 -1.99
C ASP A 47 -4.25 7.11 -2.18
N VAL A 48 -4.91 7.56 -1.14
CA VAL A 48 -6.35 7.77 -1.11
C VAL A 48 -6.63 9.12 -0.47
N GLU A 49 -7.45 9.93 -1.15
CA GLU A 49 -8.07 11.10 -0.54
C GLU A 49 -9.38 10.64 0.11
N PHE A 50 -9.60 11.06 1.35
CA PHE A 50 -10.77 10.64 2.12
C PHE A 50 -12.07 11.03 1.40
N PRO A 51 -13.09 10.17 1.32
CA PRO A 51 -13.13 8.83 1.93
C PRO A 51 -12.67 7.69 1.01
N ALA A 52 -12.63 7.89 -0.33
CA ALA A 52 -12.43 6.77 -1.25
C ALA A 52 -11.86 7.16 -2.61
N ARG A 53 -11.22 8.32 -2.73
CA ARG A 53 -10.61 8.73 -3.99
C ARG A 53 -9.23 8.10 -4.11
N ASP A 54 -9.17 6.99 -4.83
CA ASP A 54 -7.97 6.14 -4.94
C ASP A 54 -7.04 6.54 -6.10
N HIS A 55 -5.98 5.74 -6.29
CA HIS A 55 -4.97 5.90 -7.34
C HIS A 55 -4.27 7.25 -7.32
N ARG A 56 -4.21 7.90 -6.13
CA ARG A 56 -3.48 9.14 -5.95
C ARG A 56 -1.99 8.86 -5.73
N PRO A 57 -1.10 9.79 -6.09
CA PRO A 57 0.33 9.56 -5.83
C PRO A 57 0.61 9.56 -4.33
N PRO A 58 1.56 8.71 -3.87
CA PRO A 58 1.90 8.68 -2.45
C PRO A 58 2.28 10.06 -1.91
N GLY A 59 1.75 10.38 -0.74
CA GLY A 59 1.94 11.67 -0.12
C GLY A 59 0.87 12.71 -0.45
N LYS A 60 0.00 12.42 -1.42
CA LYS A 60 -1.09 13.33 -1.82
C LYS A 60 -2.46 12.88 -1.29
N GLY A 61 -2.47 11.92 -0.39
CA GLY A 61 -3.67 11.40 0.26
C GLY A 61 -3.47 11.26 1.74
N MET A 62 -4.19 10.30 2.34
CA MET A 62 -4.28 10.16 3.79
C MET A 62 -3.55 8.95 4.36
N ILE A 63 -2.93 8.11 3.54
CA ILE A 63 -2.32 6.88 4.04
C ILE A 63 -1.09 7.21 4.90
N ASP A 64 -1.04 6.59 6.09
CA ASP A 64 0.07 6.73 7.02
C ASP A 64 1.17 5.72 6.65
N TYR A 65 1.97 6.07 5.64
CA TYR A 65 3.06 5.19 5.18
C TYR A 65 4.11 4.97 6.26
N GLU A 66 4.38 5.98 7.09
CA GLU A 66 5.33 5.86 8.18
C GLU A 66 4.86 4.81 9.20
N GLY A 67 3.57 4.79 9.50
CA GLY A 67 2.99 3.81 10.42
C GLY A 67 3.01 2.37 9.90
N LEU A 68 3.17 2.18 8.58
CA LEU A 68 3.22 0.86 7.96
C LEU A 68 4.66 0.41 7.68
N LYS A 69 5.64 1.28 7.90
CA LYS A 69 7.03 1.06 7.50
C LYS A 69 7.62 -0.24 8.02
N HIS A 70 7.31 -0.60 9.26
CA HIS A 70 7.85 -1.81 9.88
C HIS A 70 7.38 -3.11 9.24
N LEU A 71 6.33 -3.04 8.42
CA LEU A 71 5.76 -4.21 7.72
C LEU A 71 6.25 -4.32 6.29
N VAL A 72 6.96 -3.30 5.78
CA VAL A 72 7.45 -3.26 4.41
C VAL A 72 8.92 -3.64 4.39
N LYS A 73 9.26 -4.71 3.66
CA LYS A 73 10.63 -5.21 3.57
C LYS A 73 11.21 -4.92 2.19
N PRO A 74 12.56 -4.83 2.08
CA PRO A 74 13.20 -4.55 0.79
C PRO A 74 12.90 -5.58 -0.30
N ASP A 75 12.67 -6.84 0.09
CA ASP A 75 12.39 -7.92 -0.85
C ASP A 75 10.92 -8.01 -1.27
N HIS A 76 10.03 -7.22 -0.67
CA HIS A 76 8.66 -7.15 -1.13
C HIS A 76 8.59 -6.47 -2.50
N ILE A 77 7.77 -7.02 -3.40
CA ILE A 77 7.54 -6.41 -4.71
C ILE A 77 6.59 -5.24 -4.54
N LYS A 78 6.89 -4.12 -5.19
CA LYS A 78 6.10 -2.89 -5.06
C LYS A 78 5.66 -2.44 -6.46
N VAL A 79 4.34 -2.40 -6.67
CA VAL A 79 3.74 -1.99 -7.94
C VAL A 79 2.91 -0.74 -7.69
N PHE A 80 3.24 0.34 -8.38
CA PHE A 80 2.49 1.60 -8.27
C PHE A 80 1.32 1.58 -9.24
N GLU A 81 0.12 1.87 -8.72
CA GLU A 81 -1.11 1.91 -9.50
C GLU A 81 -1.70 3.32 -9.46
N LEU A 82 -1.09 4.21 -10.20
CA LEU A 82 -1.48 5.63 -10.21
C LEU A 82 -2.42 5.91 -11.36
N SER A 83 -3.27 6.94 -11.20
CA SER A 83 -4.22 7.33 -12.23
C SER A 83 -3.49 7.67 -13.54
N PRO A 84 -3.96 7.16 -14.69
CA PRO A 84 -3.34 7.48 -15.98
C PRO A 84 -3.47 8.96 -16.36
N SER A 85 -4.33 9.71 -15.67
CA SER A 85 -4.47 11.16 -15.91
C SER A 85 -3.39 11.99 -15.20
N LEU A 86 -2.56 11.36 -14.34
CA LEU A 86 -1.49 12.07 -13.64
C LEU A 86 -0.37 12.45 -14.59
N LYS A 87 0.21 13.63 -14.36
CA LYS A 87 1.41 14.03 -15.07
C LYS A 87 2.61 13.19 -14.61
N PRO A 88 3.56 12.88 -15.49
CA PRO A 88 4.73 12.09 -15.10
C PRO A 88 5.50 12.66 -13.90
N GLU A 89 5.58 13.98 -13.77
CA GLU A 89 6.26 14.63 -12.65
C GLU A 89 5.58 14.28 -11.33
N ALA A 90 4.26 14.33 -11.29
CA ALA A 90 3.49 14.01 -10.07
C ALA A 90 3.69 12.55 -9.67
N ALA A 91 3.72 11.64 -10.65
CA ALA A 91 3.97 10.23 -10.39
C ALA A 91 5.37 10.02 -9.82
N ARG A 92 6.39 10.65 -10.42
CA ARG A 92 7.77 10.53 -9.93
C ARG A 92 7.92 11.09 -8.52
N GLU A 93 7.28 12.22 -8.23
CA GLU A 93 7.31 12.80 -6.89
C GLU A 93 6.69 11.85 -5.85
N GLY A 94 5.59 11.20 -6.19
CA GLY A 94 4.95 10.23 -5.30
C GLY A 94 5.84 9.04 -5.01
N VAL A 95 6.47 8.49 -6.04
CA VAL A 95 7.39 7.36 -5.87
C VAL A 95 8.58 7.77 -5.01
N ALA A 96 9.16 8.94 -5.27
CA ALA A 96 10.29 9.45 -4.50
C ALA A 96 9.91 9.69 -3.04
N HIS A 97 8.71 10.24 -2.80
CA HIS A 97 8.21 10.45 -1.44
C HIS A 97 8.16 9.15 -0.67
N LEU A 98 7.58 8.11 -1.26
CA LEU A 98 7.43 6.82 -0.59
C LEU A 98 8.78 6.17 -0.34
N LYS A 99 9.71 6.25 -1.28
CA LYS A 99 11.07 5.74 -1.08
C LYS A 99 11.76 6.43 0.08
N SER A 100 11.56 7.75 0.24
CA SER A 100 12.15 8.49 1.34
C SER A 100 11.55 8.08 2.69
N VAL A 101 10.24 7.83 2.74
CA VAL A 101 9.56 7.41 3.97
C VAL A 101 9.99 6.01 4.39
N TRP A 102 10.02 5.08 3.43
CA TRP A 102 10.32 3.67 3.75
C TRP A 102 11.81 3.36 3.74
N GLY A 103 12.66 4.24 3.19
CA GLY A 103 14.10 4.04 3.17
C GLY A 103 14.58 2.96 2.20
N HIS A 104 13.75 2.58 1.23
CA HIS A 104 14.09 1.56 0.23
C HIS A 104 14.38 2.23 -1.11
N GLU A 105 15.48 1.85 -1.72
CA GLU A 105 15.89 2.31 -3.04
C GLU A 105 15.31 1.46 -4.18
#